data_bd6f855a9d687a51ff355eb0881a3f5d
#
_entry.id   bd6f855a9d687a51ff355eb0881a3f5d
#
_cell.length_a   1.000
_cell.length_b   1.000
_cell.length_c   1.000
_cell.angle_alpha   90.00
_cell.angle_beta   90.00
_cell.angle_gamma   90.00
#
_symmetry.space_group_name_H-M   'P 1'
#
loop_
_entity.id
_entity.type
_entity.pdbx_description
1 polymer ?
#
loop_
_entity_poly.entity_id
_entity_poly.type
_entity_poly.pdbx_seq_one_letter_code
_entity_poly.pdbx_strand_id
1 'polypeptide(L)'
;MPYELIISEKKDGVGVITLNRPDALNALCTPLVREIATAVDEFEADDDIGCLLVAGSEKAFAAGADIKEMQPKSYIDVYKEDFITRDWERLSRCRKPVIAAVSGYALGGGCEMAMMCDIIIAADTAKFGQPEINLGILPGAGGTQRLTRFIGKAKAMDLCLTGRMMDAEEAERAGLVARVAPADKLMDEAMTVAKTIAGMSHMATMVTKESINRAYETTLSEGIRFERRMFHATFSTEDQKEGMAAFAEKRGAKWTHR
;
A
#
# COMPACT_ATOMS: atom_id res chain seq x y z
N MET A 1 -6.61 22.57 2.17
CA MET A 1 -7.68 22.64 3.21
C MET A 1 -7.38 21.57 4.24
N PRO A 2 -7.74 21.70 5.51
CA PRO A 2 -7.54 20.63 6.47
C PRO A 2 -8.36 19.41 6.04
N TYR A 3 -7.79 18.22 6.19
CA TYR A 3 -8.46 16.96 5.98
C TYR A 3 -9.48 16.70 7.11
N GLU A 4 -10.60 16.07 6.79
CA GLU A 4 -11.67 15.76 7.76
C GLU A 4 -11.67 14.27 8.15
N LEU A 5 -11.29 13.39 7.20
CA LEU A 5 -11.40 11.93 7.34
C LEU A 5 -10.04 11.22 7.43
N ILE A 6 -8.95 11.97 7.27
CA ILE A 6 -7.58 11.48 7.50
C ILE A 6 -6.80 12.45 8.35
N ILE A 7 -5.72 11.95 8.96
CA ILE A 7 -4.66 12.77 9.55
C ILE A 7 -3.44 12.60 8.63
N SER A 8 -2.91 13.73 8.13
CA SER A 8 -1.75 13.76 7.24
C SER A 8 -0.60 14.48 7.92
N GLU A 9 0.54 13.80 8.07
CA GLU A 9 1.71 14.30 8.78
C GLU A 9 3.00 14.02 8.01
N LYS A 10 3.98 14.91 8.11
CA LYS A 10 5.34 14.68 7.62
C LYS A 10 6.27 14.43 8.80
N LYS A 11 6.99 13.32 8.80
CA LYS A 11 7.88 12.95 9.89
C LYS A 11 9.12 12.21 9.37
N ASP A 12 10.29 12.82 9.56
CA ASP A 12 11.59 12.19 9.25
C ASP A 12 11.68 11.62 7.82
N GLY A 13 11.25 12.39 6.82
CA GLY A 13 11.25 11.97 5.41
C GLY A 13 10.12 11.02 5.03
N VAL A 14 9.16 10.78 5.93
CA VAL A 14 8.00 9.90 5.71
C VAL A 14 6.72 10.72 5.69
N GLY A 15 5.90 10.52 4.65
CA GLY A 15 4.52 11.01 4.60
C GLY A 15 3.57 10.02 5.26
N VAL A 16 2.99 10.38 6.41
CA VAL A 16 2.09 9.51 7.18
C VAL A 16 0.65 9.89 6.91
N ILE A 17 -0.17 8.92 6.50
CA ILE A 17 -1.61 9.04 6.28
C ILE A 17 -2.31 8.11 7.28
N THR A 18 -3.01 8.67 8.27
CA THR A 18 -3.80 7.88 9.21
C THR A 18 -5.28 8.04 8.89
N LEU A 19 -5.96 6.95 8.59
CA LEU A 19 -7.41 6.94 8.39
C LEU A 19 -8.11 7.31 9.69
N ASN A 20 -9.01 8.28 9.65
CA ASN A 20 -9.62 8.87 10.83
C ASN A 20 -11.15 8.95 10.71
N ARG A 21 -11.78 7.79 10.52
CA ARG A 21 -13.23 7.61 10.51
C ARG A 21 -13.64 6.52 11.51
N PRO A 22 -13.32 6.69 12.82
CA PRO A 22 -13.42 5.62 13.83
C PRO A 22 -14.87 5.11 14.03
N ASP A 23 -15.88 5.96 13.91
CA ASP A 23 -17.30 5.60 14.07
C ASP A 23 -17.82 4.62 13.01
N ALA A 24 -17.09 4.51 11.89
CA ALA A 24 -17.39 3.58 10.79
C ALA A 24 -16.27 2.55 10.57
N LEU A 25 -15.39 2.32 11.56
CA LEU A 25 -14.23 1.42 11.43
C LEU A 25 -13.41 1.71 10.16
N ASN A 26 -13.24 2.98 9.82
CA ASN A 26 -12.56 3.47 8.63
C ASN A 26 -13.13 2.93 7.30
N ALA A 27 -14.45 2.62 7.26
CA ALA A 27 -15.11 2.23 6.02
C ALA A 27 -14.87 3.27 4.91
N LEU A 28 -14.45 2.79 3.75
CA LEU A 28 -14.00 3.62 2.63
C LEU A 28 -15.20 4.20 1.88
N CYS A 29 -15.40 5.49 2.02
CA CYS A 29 -16.36 6.28 1.23
C CYS A 29 -15.61 7.19 0.26
N THR A 30 -16.31 7.66 -0.76
CA THR A 30 -15.71 8.54 -1.80
C THR A 30 -14.96 9.74 -1.23
N PRO A 31 -15.46 10.50 -0.20
CA PRO A 31 -14.70 11.58 0.40
C PRO A 31 -13.38 11.13 1.04
N LEU A 32 -13.39 10.04 1.82
CA LEU A 32 -12.19 9.50 2.47
C LEU A 32 -11.13 9.10 1.43
N VAL A 33 -11.55 8.38 0.39
CA VAL A 33 -10.63 7.92 -0.68
C VAL A 33 -10.04 9.10 -1.45
N ARG A 34 -10.83 10.17 -1.67
CA ARG A 34 -10.37 11.40 -2.30
C ARG A 34 -9.33 12.13 -1.44
N GLU A 35 -9.55 12.20 -0.13
CA GLU A 35 -8.56 12.79 0.78
C GLU A 35 -7.25 12.00 0.79
N ILE A 36 -7.31 10.66 0.80
CA ILE A 36 -6.12 9.81 0.67
C ILE A 36 -5.40 10.11 -0.65
N ALA A 37 -6.12 10.15 -1.77
CA ALA A 37 -5.53 10.43 -3.07
C ALA A 37 -4.83 11.80 -3.10
N THR A 38 -5.47 12.83 -2.52
CA THR A 38 -4.89 14.18 -2.42
C THR A 38 -3.62 14.19 -1.57
N ALA A 39 -3.63 13.52 -0.42
CA ALA A 39 -2.44 13.43 0.44
C ALA A 39 -1.28 12.66 -0.25
N VAL A 40 -1.61 11.61 -1.02
CA VAL A 40 -0.61 10.88 -1.83
C VAL A 40 -0.01 11.81 -2.90
N ASP A 41 -0.83 12.63 -3.59
CA ASP A 41 -0.35 13.60 -4.57
C ASP A 41 0.60 14.62 -3.94
N GLU A 42 0.24 15.16 -2.77
CA GLU A 42 1.07 16.11 -2.03
C GLU A 42 2.41 15.49 -1.60
N PHE A 43 2.40 14.27 -1.06
CA PHE A 43 3.62 13.59 -0.62
C PHE A 43 4.47 13.09 -1.79
N GLU A 44 3.87 12.72 -2.90
CA GLU A 44 4.62 12.33 -4.09
C GLU A 44 5.34 13.51 -4.72
N ALA A 45 4.73 14.69 -4.70
CA ALA A 45 5.33 15.93 -5.21
C ALA A 45 6.38 16.55 -4.28
N ASP A 46 6.48 16.12 -3.03
CA ASP A 46 7.40 16.68 -2.04
C ASP A 46 8.75 15.97 -2.08
N ASP A 47 9.81 16.66 -2.49
CA ASP A 47 11.15 16.10 -2.61
C ASP A 47 11.76 15.65 -1.26
N ASP A 48 11.28 16.18 -0.12
CA ASP A 48 11.73 15.78 1.20
C ASP A 48 11.12 14.45 1.67
N ILE A 49 10.11 13.92 0.97
CA ILE A 49 9.45 12.67 1.31
C ILE A 49 9.97 11.53 0.43
N GLY A 50 10.56 10.49 1.04
CA GLY A 50 11.07 9.30 0.34
C GLY A 50 10.19 8.06 0.46
N CYS A 51 9.26 8.02 1.42
CA CYS A 51 8.37 6.88 1.66
C CYS A 51 7.03 7.36 2.22
N LEU A 52 5.94 6.67 1.91
CA LEU A 52 4.63 6.90 2.51
C LEU A 52 4.28 5.75 3.47
N LEU A 53 3.55 6.09 4.53
CA LEU A 53 3.01 5.14 5.50
C LEU A 53 1.51 5.39 5.65
N VAL A 54 0.70 4.37 5.37
CA VAL A 54 -0.75 4.40 5.57
C VAL A 54 -1.10 3.54 6.77
N ALA A 55 -1.86 4.10 7.71
CA ALA A 55 -2.29 3.42 8.92
C ALA A 55 -3.79 3.65 9.18
N GLY A 56 -4.37 2.82 10.02
CA GLY A 56 -5.72 3.01 10.55
C GLY A 56 -5.72 3.17 12.07
N SER A 57 -6.80 2.74 12.71
CA SER A 57 -6.90 2.64 14.16
C SER A 57 -6.49 1.25 14.67
N GLU A 58 -6.32 1.08 15.98
CA GLU A 58 -6.09 -0.23 16.59
C GLU A 58 -7.20 -1.25 16.26
N LYS A 59 -8.45 -0.80 16.13
CA LYS A 59 -9.61 -1.66 15.87
C LYS A 59 -9.74 -2.04 14.40
N ALA A 60 -9.38 -1.14 13.50
CA ALA A 60 -9.49 -1.37 12.07
C ALA A 60 -8.50 -0.50 11.29
N PHE A 61 -7.79 -1.10 10.38
CA PHE A 61 -7.17 -0.40 9.27
C PHE A 61 -8.28 0.21 8.41
N ALA A 62 -9.11 -0.64 7.78
CA ALA A 62 -10.35 -0.25 7.13
C ALA A 62 -11.27 -1.50 6.99
N ALA A 63 -12.54 -1.36 7.39
CA ALA A 63 -13.48 -2.50 7.43
C ALA A 63 -14.23 -2.74 6.09
N GLY A 64 -13.78 -2.16 5.00
CA GLY A 64 -14.36 -2.32 3.65
C GLY A 64 -14.85 -1.02 3.05
N ALA A 65 -15.56 -1.12 1.93
CA ALA A 65 -16.25 0.01 1.32
C ALA A 65 -17.50 0.39 2.15
N ASP A 66 -17.89 1.67 2.10
CA ASP A 66 -19.10 2.12 2.80
C ASP A 66 -20.37 1.60 2.12
N ILE A 67 -20.98 0.60 2.74
CA ILE A 67 -22.19 -0.04 2.23
C ILE A 67 -23.35 0.95 2.07
N LYS A 68 -23.44 1.98 2.92
CA LYS A 68 -24.51 2.99 2.83
C LYS A 68 -24.37 3.83 1.55
N GLU A 69 -23.13 4.05 1.09
CA GLU A 69 -22.86 4.74 -0.18
C GLU A 69 -23.17 3.83 -1.37
N MET A 70 -22.90 2.53 -1.26
CA MET A 70 -23.06 1.57 -2.38
C MET A 70 -24.51 1.11 -2.55
N GLN A 71 -25.23 0.88 -1.48
CA GLN A 71 -26.55 0.24 -1.49
C GLN A 71 -27.57 0.86 -2.47
N PRO A 72 -27.66 2.21 -2.60
CA PRO A 72 -28.64 2.81 -3.51
C PRO A 72 -28.22 2.79 -4.98
N LYS A 73 -26.98 2.43 -5.31
CA LYS A 73 -26.43 2.55 -6.67
C LYS A 73 -26.93 1.40 -7.58
N SER A 74 -27.33 1.76 -8.80
CA SER A 74 -27.60 0.82 -9.88
C SER A 74 -26.34 0.54 -10.70
N TYR A 75 -26.40 -0.45 -11.60
CA TYR A 75 -25.32 -0.71 -12.57
C TYR A 75 -24.95 0.54 -13.38
N ILE A 76 -25.97 1.28 -13.84
CA ILE A 76 -25.73 2.49 -14.65
C ILE A 76 -25.02 3.58 -13.84
N ASP A 77 -25.33 3.72 -12.56
CA ASP A 77 -24.68 4.70 -11.68
C ASP A 77 -23.19 4.38 -11.50
N VAL A 78 -22.87 3.14 -11.10
CA VAL A 78 -21.48 2.72 -10.89
C VAL A 78 -20.65 2.75 -12.18
N TYR A 79 -21.29 2.42 -13.32
CA TYR A 79 -20.63 2.44 -14.62
C TYR A 79 -20.30 3.88 -15.09
N LYS A 80 -21.26 4.81 -14.97
CA LYS A 80 -21.06 6.22 -15.38
C LYS A 80 -20.10 6.97 -14.46
N GLU A 81 -20.11 6.65 -13.17
CA GLU A 81 -19.23 7.27 -12.19
C GLU A 81 -17.80 6.70 -12.25
N ASP A 82 -17.58 5.62 -12.98
CA ASP A 82 -16.34 4.84 -12.94
C ASP A 82 -15.95 4.52 -11.48
N PHE A 83 -16.95 4.01 -10.72
CA PHE A 83 -16.87 3.79 -9.29
C PHE A 83 -15.79 2.77 -8.93
N ILE A 84 -15.03 3.04 -7.87
CA ILE A 84 -13.89 2.21 -7.40
C ILE A 84 -12.71 2.18 -8.42
N THR A 85 -12.53 3.22 -9.25
CA THR A 85 -11.38 3.29 -10.18
C THR A 85 -10.51 4.51 -9.86
N ARG A 86 -10.97 5.69 -10.13
CA ARG A 86 -10.26 6.97 -10.04
C ARG A 86 -9.27 7.08 -8.85
N ASP A 87 -9.75 7.70 -7.78
CA ASP A 87 -8.96 8.00 -6.57
C ASP A 87 -8.61 6.71 -5.80
N TRP A 88 -9.42 5.64 -5.93
CA TRP A 88 -9.20 4.35 -5.29
C TRP A 88 -7.87 3.70 -5.67
N GLU A 89 -7.45 3.84 -6.92
CA GLU A 89 -6.19 3.26 -7.39
C GLU A 89 -4.98 4.17 -7.18
N ARG A 90 -5.14 5.33 -6.54
CA ARG A 90 -4.05 6.30 -6.43
C ARG A 90 -2.85 5.77 -5.66
N LEU A 91 -3.07 4.98 -4.61
CA LEU A 91 -1.98 4.33 -3.86
C LEU A 91 -1.15 3.39 -4.73
N SER A 92 -1.80 2.58 -5.58
CA SER A 92 -1.09 1.65 -6.47
C SER A 92 -0.28 2.35 -7.57
N ARG A 93 -0.64 3.61 -7.89
CA ARG A 93 0.05 4.44 -8.88
C ARG A 93 1.11 5.37 -8.27
N CYS A 94 1.24 5.40 -6.94
CA CYS A 94 2.28 6.18 -6.29
C CYS A 94 3.66 5.66 -6.69
N ARG A 95 4.54 6.55 -7.13
CA ARG A 95 5.91 6.16 -7.54
C ARG A 95 6.83 5.93 -6.35
N LYS A 96 6.60 6.65 -5.24
CA LYS A 96 7.34 6.44 -4.00
C LYS A 96 6.87 5.16 -3.31
N PRO A 97 7.75 4.46 -2.57
CA PRO A 97 7.35 3.31 -1.77
C PRO A 97 6.26 3.65 -0.76
N VAL A 98 5.28 2.74 -0.61
CA VAL A 98 4.14 2.89 0.31
C VAL A 98 4.07 1.68 1.22
N ILE A 99 3.98 1.90 2.53
CA ILE A 99 3.81 0.87 3.56
C ILE A 99 2.39 0.95 4.11
N ALA A 100 1.73 -0.18 4.29
CA ALA A 100 0.51 -0.29 5.09
C ALA A 100 0.86 -0.83 6.48
N ALA A 101 0.54 -0.07 7.53
CA ALA A 101 0.58 -0.53 8.92
C ALA A 101 -0.84 -0.97 9.33
N VAL A 102 -1.07 -2.27 9.36
CA VAL A 102 -2.40 -2.86 9.52
C VAL A 102 -2.60 -3.37 10.93
N SER A 103 -3.55 -2.78 11.66
CA SER A 103 -4.07 -3.30 12.93
C SER A 103 -5.57 -3.56 12.84
N GLY A 104 -6.06 -4.56 13.59
CA GLY A 104 -7.46 -4.94 13.58
C GLY A 104 -7.95 -5.36 12.20
N TYR A 105 -9.11 -4.87 11.78
CA TYR A 105 -9.73 -5.32 10.53
C TYR A 105 -9.18 -4.62 9.29
N ALA A 106 -8.76 -5.41 8.31
CA ALA A 106 -8.53 -5.01 6.92
C ALA A 106 -9.38 -5.92 6.04
N LEU A 107 -10.62 -5.53 5.74
CA LEU A 107 -11.62 -6.36 5.09
C LEU A 107 -12.09 -5.73 3.78
N GLY A 108 -12.41 -6.56 2.78
CA GLY A 108 -12.90 -6.10 1.49
C GLY A 108 -12.04 -4.99 0.90
N GLY A 109 -12.64 -3.85 0.58
CA GLY A 109 -11.92 -2.67 0.09
C GLY A 109 -10.75 -2.23 0.97
N GLY A 110 -10.82 -2.44 2.30
CA GLY A 110 -9.71 -2.17 3.22
C GLY A 110 -8.53 -3.12 3.03
N CYS A 111 -8.80 -4.41 2.81
CA CYS A 111 -7.77 -5.38 2.44
C CYS A 111 -7.19 -5.08 1.04
N GLU A 112 -8.05 -4.67 0.11
CA GLU A 112 -7.64 -4.25 -1.24
C GLU A 112 -6.73 -3.02 -1.19
N MET A 113 -7.05 -2.02 -0.35
CA MET A 113 -6.21 -0.84 -0.14
C MET A 113 -4.85 -1.21 0.48
N ALA A 114 -4.82 -2.11 1.47
CA ALA A 114 -3.56 -2.62 2.01
C ALA A 114 -2.70 -3.30 0.94
N MET A 115 -3.32 -4.09 0.05
CA MET A 115 -2.64 -4.74 -1.08
C MET A 115 -2.20 -3.79 -2.20
N MET A 116 -2.70 -2.55 -2.23
CA MET A 116 -2.19 -1.50 -3.14
C MET A 116 -0.88 -0.89 -2.64
N CYS A 117 -0.56 -1.06 -1.36
CA CYS A 117 0.73 -0.67 -0.81
C CYS A 117 1.81 -1.71 -1.16
N ASP A 118 3.07 -1.30 -1.11
CA ASP A 118 4.20 -2.15 -1.53
C ASP A 118 4.62 -3.14 -0.43
N ILE A 119 4.43 -2.75 0.83
CA ILE A 119 4.80 -3.56 2.00
C ILE A 119 3.63 -3.51 2.99
N ILE A 120 3.19 -4.67 3.48
CA ILE A 120 2.24 -4.76 4.59
C ILE A 120 2.97 -5.19 5.84
N ILE A 121 2.90 -4.37 6.89
CA ILE A 121 3.34 -4.71 8.25
C ILE A 121 2.08 -4.82 9.09
N ALA A 122 1.86 -5.95 9.72
CA ALA A 122 0.64 -6.23 10.47
C ALA A 122 0.88 -6.29 11.97
N ALA A 123 -0.07 -5.81 12.76
CA ALA A 123 -0.17 -6.19 14.16
C ALA A 123 -0.54 -7.67 14.27
N ASP A 124 -0.14 -8.33 15.35
CA ASP A 124 -0.55 -9.70 15.70
C ASP A 124 -2.08 -9.85 15.84
N THR A 125 -2.78 -8.75 16.09
CA THR A 125 -4.24 -8.65 16.16
C THR A 125 -4.93 -8.50 14.80
N ALA A 126 -4.18 -8.29 13.71
CA ALA A 126 -4.74 -7.99 12.40
C ALA A 126 -5.54 -9.17 11.82
N LYS A 127 -6.63 -8.82 11.12
CA LYS A 127 -7.49 -9.76 10.40
C LYS A 127 -7.70 -9.28 8.98
N PHE A 128 -7.41 -10.14 8.02
CA PHE A 128 -7.54 -9.88 6.59
C PHE A 128 -8.66 -10.75 5.99
N GLY A 129 -9.37 -10.24 4.99
CA GLY A 129 -10.40 -11.01 4.30
C GLY A 129 -11.05 -10.27 3.15
N GLN A 130 -11.77 -11.04 2.32
CA GLN A 130 -12.58 -10.54 1.20
C GLN A 130 -14.02 -11.07 1.36
N PRO A 131 -14.82 -10.47 2.29
CA PRO A 131 -16.14 -10.99 2.65
C PRO A 131 -17.27 -10.52 1.73
N GLU A 132 -16.98 -9.94 0.57
CA GLU A 132 -17.95 -9.37 -0.37
C GLU A 132 -19.01 -10.36 -0.82
N ILE A 133 -18.70 -11.65 -0.82
CA ILE A 133 -19.65 -12.72 -1.15
C ILE A 133 -20.89 -12.71 -0.24
N ASN A 134 -20.74 -12.28 1.03
CA ASN A 134 -21.84 -12.15 1.97
C ASN A 134 -22.82 -11.02 1.60
N LEU A 135 -22.42 -10.12 0.70
CA LEU A 135 -23.23 -9.02 0.17
C LEU A 135 -23.77 -9.31 -1.23
N GLY A 136 -23.49 -10.52 -1.77
CA GLY A 136 -23.89 -10.90 -3.13
C GLY A 136 -23.08 -10.20 -4.23
N ILE A 137 -21.88 -9.73 -3.92
CA ILE A 137 -20.95 -9.10 -4.86
C ILE A 137 -19.57 -9.77 -4.79
N LEU A 138 -18.66 -9.35 -5.65
CA LEU A 138 -17.25 -9.77 -5.64
C LEU A 138 -16.36 -8.59 -5.21
N PRO A 139 -15.09 -8.83 -4.82
CA PRO A 139 -14.11 -7.78 -4.60
C PRO A 139 -13.96 -6.89 -5.83
N GLY A 140 -14.05 -5.56 -5.67
CA GLY A 140 -14.14 -4.61 -6.77
C GLY A 140 -12.90 -3.74 -6.99
N ALA A 141 -12.01 -3.64 -5.99
CA ALA A 141 -10.81 -2.82 -6.05
C ALA A 141 -9.52 -3.64 -6.27
N GLY A 142 -9.62 -4.78 -6.97
CA GLY A 142 -8.51 -5.64 -7.34
C GLY A 142 -8.24 -6.82 -6.41
N GLY A 143 -9.11 -7.09 -5.43
CA GLY A 143 -8.93 -8.18 -4.46
C GLY A 143 -8.78 -9.54 -5.10
N THR A 144 -9.61 -9.89 -6.08
CA THR A 144 -9.49 -11.16 -6.80
C THR A 144 -8.15 -11.32 -7.52
N GLN A 145 -7.54 -10.22 -7.95
CA GLN A 145 -6.32 -10.23 -8.74
C GLN A 145 -5.06 -10.17 -7.86
N ARG A 146 -5.02 -9.18 -6.93
CA ARG A 146 -3.86 -9.00 -6.04
C ARG A 146 -3.74 -10.13 -5.03
N LEU A 147 -4.84 -10.50 -4.35
CA LEU A 147 -4.81 -11.57 -3.36
C LEU A 147 -4.35 -12.90 -3.97
N THR A 148 -4.86 -13.24 -5.17
CA THR A 148 -4.45 -14.47 -5.87
C THR A 148 -2.95 -14.48 -6.19
N ARG A 149 -2.36 -13.33 -6.52
CA ARG A 149 -0.92 -13.21 -6.80
C ARG A 149 -0.09 -13.33 -5.54
N PHE A 150 -0.56 -12.79 -4.41
CA PHE A 150 0.18 -12.85 -3.14
C PHE A 150 0.12 -14.22 -2.49
N ILE A 151 -1.07 -14.84 -2.38
CA ILE A 151 -1.27 -16.06 -1.56
C ILE A 151 -1.61 -17.31 -2.36
N GLY A 152 -1.66 -17.21 -3.68
CA GLY A 152 -2.02 -18.30 -4.57
C GLY A 152 -3.53 -18.57 -4.65
N LYS A 153 -3.93 -19.27 -5.73
CA LYS A 153 -5.33 -19.49 -6.10
C LYS A 153 -6.15 -20.16 -5.00
N ALA A 154 -5.61 -21.20 -4.36
CA ALA A 154 -6.36 -22.01 -3.39
C ALA A 154 -6.84 -21.18 -2.19
N LYS A 155 -5.92 -20.41 -1.57
CA LYS A 155 -6.27 -19.56 -0.44
C LYS A 155 -7.15 -18.38 -0.85
N ALA A 156 -6.89 -17.76 -2.01
CA ALA A 156 -7.72 -16.67 -2.52
C ALA A 156 -9.17 -17.14 -2.77
N MET A 157 -9.36 -18.31 -3.36
CA MET A 157 -10.69 -18.91 -3.54
C MET A 157 -11.40 -19.18 -2.21
N ASP A 158 -10.69 -19.74 -1.24
CA ASP A 158 -11.22 -20.01 0.10
C ASP A 158 -11.72 -18.72 0.76
N LEU A 159 -10.89 -17.68 0.80
CA LEU A 159 -11.25 -16.39 1.40
C LEU A 159 -12.42 -15.71 0.67
N CYS A 160 -12.34 -15.61 -0.66
CA CYS A 160 -13.35 -14.89 -1.45
C CYS A 160 -14.69 -15.63 -1.55
N LEU A 161 -14.70 -16.98 -1.54
CA LEU A 161 -15.93 -17.75 -1.70
C LEU A 161 -16.62 -18.11 -0.39
N THR A 162 -15.86 -18.16 0.73
CA THR A 162 -16.43 -18.43 2.06
C THR A 162 -16.64 -17.18 2.88
N GLY A 163 -15.98 -16.08 2.53
CA GLY A 163 -16.00 -14.83 3.30
C GLY A 163 -15.28 -14.92 4.65
N ARG A 164 -14.48 -16.01 4.87
CA ARG A 164 -13.71 -16.14 6.11
C ARG A 164 -12.59 -15.09 6.19
N MET A 165 -12.11 -14.86 7.38
CA MET A 165 -10.93 -14.05 7.63
C MET A 165 -9.71 -14.95 7.90
N MET A 166 -8.51 -14.43 7.60
CA MET A 166 -7.24 -14.98 8.07
C MET A 166 -6.59 -14.02 9.07
N ASP A 167 -5.87 -14.56 10.02
CA ASP A 167 -5.10 -13.78 10.99
C ASP A 167 -3.74 -13.34 10.43
N ALA A 168 -3.01 -12.54 11.22
CA ALA A 168 -1.73 -11.98 10.83
C ALA A 168 -0.68 -13.07 10.53
N GLU A 169 -0.64 -14.13 11.34
CA GLU A 169 0.31 -15.24 11.14
C GLU A 169 0.00 -16.05 9.88
N GLU A 170 -1.29 -16.34 9.62
CA GLU A 170 -1.68 -16.99 8.36
C GLU A 170 -1.34 -16.09 7.17
N ALA A 171 -1.56 -14.79 7.27
CA ALA A 171 -1.28 -13.82 6.22
C ALA A 171 0.22 -13.71 5.91
N GLU A 172 1.08 -13.73 6.94
CA GLU A 172 2.54 -13.75 6.76
C GLU A 172 3.00 -15.06 6.11
N ARG A 173 2.59 -16.22 6.66
CA ARG A 173 2.94 -17.53 6.07
C ARG A 173 2.45 -17.70 4.64
N ALA A 174 1.36 -17.04 4.28
CA ALA A 174 0.80 -17.08 2.92
C ALA A 174 1.51 -16.10 1.95
N GLY A 175 2.28 -15.13 2.45
CA GLY A 175 3.00 -14.17 1.63
C GLY A 175 2.25 -12.86 1.39
N LEU A 176 1.13 -12.61 2.10
CA LEU A 176 0.43 -11.32 2.03
C LEU A 176 1.11 -10.26 2.90
N VAL A 177 1.57 -10.63 4.09
CA VAL A 177 2.19 -9.75 5.07
C VAL A 177 3.70 -9.99 5.09
N ALA A 178 4.47 -8.90 5.06
CA ALA A 178 5.94 -8.97 5.08
C ALA A 178 6.51 -9.17 6.49
N ARG A 179 5.82 -8.65 7.51
CA ARG A 179 6.23 -8.72 8.92
C ARG A 179 5.03 -8.65 9.83
N VAL A 180 5.10 -9.38 10.96
CA VAL A 180 4.15 -9.26 12.07
C VAL A 180 4.86 -8.66 13.28
N ALA A 181 4.22 -7.71 13.94
CA ALA A 181 4.71 -7.05 15.14
C ALA A 181 3.63 -7.11 16.25
N PRO A 182 4.01 -7.03 17.54
CA PRO A 182 3.04 -6.79 18.61
C PRO A 182 2.22 -5.52 18.33
N ALA A 183 0.93 -5.52 18.67
CA ALA A 183 0.04 -4.42 18.33
C ALA A 183 0.53 -3.06 18.86
N ASP A 184 1.11 -3.03 20.06
CA ASP A 184 1.70 -1.83 20.68
C ASP A 184 3.02 -1.37 20.04
N LYS A 185 3.61 -2.17 19.14
CA LYS A 185 4.87 -1.90 18.43
C LYS A 185 4.70 -1.68 16.93
N LEU A 186 3.50 -1.89 16.41
CA LEU A 186 3.23 -1.80 14.97
C LEU A 186 3.74 -0.50 14.35
N MET A 187 3.39 0.64 14.92
CA MET A 187 3.75 1.95 14.36
C MET A 187 5.26 2.22 14.46
N ASP A 188 5.90 1.80 15.54
CA ASP A 188 7.36 1.94 15.70
C ASP A 188 8.10 1.11 14.64
N GLU A 189 7.66 -0.14 14.41
CA GLU A 189 8.24 -1.04 13.40
C GLU A 189 8.01 -0.48 11.98
N ALA A 190 6.78 -0.06 11.66
CA ALA A 190 6.44 0.50 10.36
C ALA A 190 7.22 1.79 10.08
N MET A 191 7.33 2.70 11.06
CA MET A 191 8.12 3.91 10.94
C MET A 191 9.62 3.62 10.78
N THR A 192 10.15 2.60 11.46
CA THR A 192 11.55 2.19 11.30
C THR A 192 11.84 1.75 9.88
N VAL A 193 10.96 0.93 9.28
CA VAL A 193 11.08 0.51 7.88
C VAL A 193 10.93 1.70 6.93
N ALA A 194 9.92 2.56 7.16
CA ALA A 194 9.66 3.73 6.32
C ALA A 194 10.85 4.70 6.31
N LYS A 195 11.43 5.00 7.48
CA LYS A 195 12.63 5.84 7.61
C LYS A 195 13.84 5.22 6.93
N THR A 196 14.00 3.90 7.03
CA THR A 196 15.08 3.19 6.33
C THR A 196 14.96 3.41 4.82
N ILE A 197 13.75 3.28 4.27
CA ILE A 197 13.50 3.49 2.84
C ILE A 197 13.68 4.98 2.47
N ALA A 198 13.11 5.88 3.26
CA ALA A 198 13.23 7.33 3.02
C ALA A 198 14.68 7.82 3.07
N GLY A 199 15.54 7.16 3.85
CA GLY A 199 16.98 7.43 3.94
C GLY A 199 17.81 6.88 2.78
N MET A 200 17.20 6.25 1.76
CA MET A 200 17.90 5.77 0.57
C MET A 200 17.77 6.77 -0.59
N SER A 201 18.52 6.55 -1.67
CA SER A 201 18.31 7.31 -2.91
C SER A 201 16.87 7.16 -3.41
N HIS A 202 16.12 8.26 -3.51
CA HIS A 202 14.72 8.21 -3.96
C HIS A 202 14.58 7.66 -5.38
N MET A 203 15.52 7.99 -6.28
CA MET A 203 15.53 7.42 -7.63
C MET A 203 15.68 5.92 -7.60
N ALA A 204 16.60 5.39 -6.80
CA ALA A 204 16.84 3.96 -6.70
C ALA A 204 15.63 3.22 -6.10
N THR A 205 14.98 3.76 -5.07
CA THR A 205 13.79 3.14 -4.46
C THR A 205 12.61 3.12 -5.42
N MET A 206 12.34 4.22 -6.14
CA MET A 206 11.26 4.28 -7.13
C MET A 206 11.48 3.31 -8.29
N VAL A 207 12.69 3.26 -8.85
CA VAL A 207 13.01 2.34 -9.96
C VAL A 207 12.97 0.87 -9.51
N THR A 208 13.40 0.58 -8.28
CA THR A 208 13.31 -0.77 -7.70
C THR A 208 11.86 -1.20 -7.55
N LYS A 209 11.00 -0.34 -6.98
CA LYS A 209 9.55 -0.58 -6.88
C LYS A 209 8.94 -0.86 -8.26
N GLU A 210 9.21 -0.01 -9.24
CA GLU A 210 8.70 -0.18 -10.61
C GLU A 210 9.15 -1.51 -11.21
N SER A 211 10.41 -1.88 -11.02
CA SER A 211 10.97 -3.13 -11.54
C SER A 211 10.34 -4.36 -10.90
N ILE A 212 10.09 -4.33 -9.57
CA ILE A 212 9.40 -5.43 -8.87
C ILE A 212 7.95 -5.55 -9.35
N ASN A 213 7.23 -4.44 -9.51
CA ASN A 213 5.85 -4.45 -9.98
C ASN A 213 5.71 -5.01 -11.40
N ARG A 214 6.74 -4.89 -12.26
CA ARG A 214 6.78 -5.52 -13.59
C ARG A 214 6.65 -7.04 -13.55
N ALA A 215 7.02 -7.71 -12.46
CA ALA A 215 6.87 -9.15 -12.32
C ALA A 215 5.41 -9.63 -12.43
N TYR A 216 4.45 -8.75 -12.11
CA TYR A 216 3.02 -9.04 -12.19
C TYR A 216 2.39 -8.70 -13.56
N GLU A 217 3.11 -7.97 -14.42
CA GLU A 217 2.54 -7.40 -15.65
C GLU A 217 3.18 -7.97 -16.93
N THR A 218 4.28 -8.72 -16.82
CA THR A 218 5.00 -9.18 -18.03
C THR A 218 5.61 -10.57 -17.84
N THR A 219 6.17 -11.12 -18.93
CA THR A 219 6.92 -12.39 -18.89
C THR A 219 8.27 -12.18 -18.20
N LEU A 220 8.84 -13.26 -17.64
CA LEU A 220 10.13 -13.21 -16.93
C LEU A 220 11.24 -12.57 -17.79
N SER A 221 11.33 -12.95 -19.08
CA SER A 221 12.37 -12.44 -19.97
C SER A 221 12.25 -10.93 -20.23
N GLU A 222 11.01 -10.42 -20.38
CA GLU A 222 10.78 -8.97 -20.55
C GLU A 222 10.98 -8.21 -19.23
N GLY A 223 10.58 -8.80 -18.10
CA GLY A 223 10.84 -8.24 -16.78
C GLY A 223 12.34 -8.08 -16.52
N ILE A 224 13.14 -9.12 -16.77
CA ILE A 224 14.60 -9.05 -16.64
C ILE A 224 15.22 -8.03 -17.61
N ARG A 225 14.68 -7.91 -18.84
CA ARG A 225 15.15 -6.92 -19.80
C ARG A 225 14.87 -5.49 -19.32
N PHE A 226 13.69 -5.24 -18.77
CA PHE A 226 13.31 -3.95 -18.17
C PHE A 226 14.23 -3.61 -16.99
N GLU A 227 14.38 -4.53 -16.02
CA GLU A 227 15.24 -4.38 -14.85
C GLU A 227 16.68 -4.02 -15.26
N ARG A 228 17.25 -4.75 -16.22
CA ARG A 228 18.62 -4.48 -16.68
C ARG A 228 18.78 -3.10 -17.29
N ARG A 229 17.80 -2.62 -18.05
CA ARG A 229 17.82 -1.26 -18.61
C ARG A 229 17.70 -0.21 -17.50
N MET A 230 16.84 -0.44 -16.51
CA MET A 230 16.74 0.46 -15.36
C MET A 230 18.02 0.43 -14.53
N PHE A 231 18.62 -0.73 -14.30
CA PHE A 231 19.92 -0.85 -13.65
C PHE A 231 21.01 -0.05 -14.41
N HIS A 232 21.09 -0.15 -15.73
CA HIS A 232 22.03 0.68 -16.49
C HIS A 232 21.72 2.17 -16.36
N ALA A 233 20.45 2.55 -16.35
CA ALA A 233 20.05 3.96 -16.22
C ALA A 233 20.47 4.56 -14.86
N THR A 234 20.49 3.78 -13.78
CA THR A 234 20.97 4.28 -12.48
C THR A 234 22.41 4.75 -12.50
N PHE A 235 23.25 4.27 -13.43
CA PHE A 235 24.65 4.71 -13.57
C PHE A 235 24.80 6.15 -14.08
N SER A 236 23.72 6.77 -14.54
CA SER A 236 23.71 8.20 -14.90
C SER A 236 23.40 9.12 -13.71
N THR A 237 22.98 8.57 -12.55
CA THR A 237 22.61 9.36 -11.38
C THR A 237 23.83 9.77 -10.53
N GLU A 238 23.74 10.90 -9.86
CA GLU A 238 24.74 11.33 -8.89
C GLU A 238 24.79 10.37 -7.68
N ASP A 239 23.63 9.90 -7.26
CA ASP A 239 23.47 9.00 -6.13
C ASP A 239 24.19 7.65 -6.33
N GLN A 240 24.23 7.14 -7.57
CA GLN A 240 24.99 5.92 -7.86
C GLN A 240 26.50 6.13 -7.63
N LYS A 241 27.03 7.31 -8.03
CA LYS A 241 28.44 7.65 -7.82
C LYS A 241 28.74 7.80 -6.33
N GLU A 242 27.88 8.54 -5.62
CA GLU A 242 28.01 8.75 -4.19
C GLU A 242 27.91 7.42 -3.41
N GLY A 243 26.91 6.59 -3.71
CA GLY A 243 26.70 5.32 -3.02
C GLY A 243 27.89 4.37 -3.16
N MET A 244 28.46 4.23 -4.37
CA MET A 244 29.63 3.38 -4.61
C MET A 244 30.90 3.95 -3.96
N ALA A 245 31.10 5.27 -3.99
CA ALA A 245 32.24 5.92 -3.30
C ALA A 245 32.13 5.77 -1.79
N ALA A 246 30.97 6.05 -1.22
CA ALA A 246 30.72 5.91 0.20
C ALA A 246 30.98 4.48 0.71
N PHE A 247 30.51 3.47 -0.06
CA PHE A 247 30.75 2.07 0.26
C PHE A 247 32.25 1.72 0.24
N ALA A 248 32.98 2.15 -0.80
CA ALA A 248 34.41 1.89 -0.92
C ALA A 248 35.21 2.58 0.21
N GLU A 249 34.79 3.77 0.60
CA GLU A 249 35.39 4.58 1.69
C GLU A 249 34.90 4.20 3.09
N LYS A 250 33.96 3.26 3.21
CA LYS A 250 33.35 2.80 4.49
C LYS A 250 32.71 3.93 5.29
N ARG A 251 32.03 4.85 4.63
CA ARG A 251 31.28 5.96 5.23
C ARG A 251 29.79 5.90 4.86
N GLY A 252 28.96 6.68 5.54
CA GLY A 252 27.57 6.89 5.16
C GLY A 252 27.47 7.66 3.83
N ALA A 253 26.55 7.24 2.96
CA ALA A 253 26.26 7.96 1.73
C ALA A 253 25.45 9.25 2.03
N LYS A 254 25.65 10.27 1.20
CA LYS A 254 24.93 11.54 1.26
C LYS A 254 24.16 11.70 -0.06
N TRP A 255 22.90 11.27 -0.05
CA TRP A 255 22.08 11.27 -1.24
C TRP A 255 21.69 12.69 -1.66
N THR A 256 21.75 12.96 -2.96
CA THR A 256 21.26 14.19 -3.60
C THR A 256 19.89 13.99 -4.23
N HIS A 257 19.44 12.73 -4.34
CA HIS A 257 18.20 12.29 -5.00
C HIS A 257 18.14 12.68 -6.50
N ARG A 258 19.32 12.74 -7.17
CA ARG A 258 19.50 13.14 -8.58
C ARG A 258 20.32 12.12 -9.37
#